data_dba1cb0d4030941cbfbb58decc762e04
#
_entry.id   dba1cb0d4030941cbfbb58decc762e04
#
_cell.length_a   1.000
_cell.length_b   1.000
_cell.length_c   1.000
_cell.angle_alpha   90.00
_cell.angle_beta   90.00
_cell.angle_gamma   90.00
#
_symmetry.space_group_name_H-M   'P 1'
#
loop_
_entity.id
_entity.type
_entity.pdbx_description
1 polymer ?
#
loop_
_entity_poly.entity_id
_entity_poly.type
_entity_poly.pdbx_seq_one_letter_code
_entity_poly.pdbx_strand_id
1 'polypeptide(L)'
;MTILAVEHHPLAHSVSFDSDSLIVSLIDGRSLSVPLAWFPSLSSATADQLNDWEILGDGEGIHWPQLDEDLSVNGLLLGNQGKKITNQ
;
A
#
# COMPACT_ATOMS: atom_id res chain seq x y z
N MET A 1 21.72 -7.72 22.58
CA MET A 1 21.29 -7.61 22.20
C MET A 1 20.73 -7.96 21.58
N THR A 2 20.23 -8.00 21.45
CA THR A 2 19.64 -8.25 20.89
C THR A 2 18.91 -8.11 20.33
N ILE A 3 18.55 -7.89 19.95
CA ILE A 3 17.85 -7.68 19.44
C ILE A 3 17.28 -8.00 18.79
N LEU A 4 17.00 -8.10 18.74
CA LEU A 4 16.47 -8.24 18.17
C LEU A 4 15.59 -8.60 17.69
N ALA A 5 15.42 -8.91 17.67
CA ALA A 5 14.39 -9.54 16.99
C ALA A 5 13.13 -8.87 17.14
N VAL A 6 13.20 -7.74 16.98
CA VAL A 6 12.05 -7.00 17.04
C VAL A 6 11.25 -7.24 15.83
N GLU A 7 10.02 -7.57 16.02
CA GLU A 7 9.16 -7.69 14.93
C GLU A 7 8.65 -6.37 14.55
N HIS A 8 9.22 -5.76 13.60
CA HIS A 8 8.72 -4.51 13.11
C HIS A 8 7.80 -4.76 11.97
N HIS A 9 6.54 -4.54 12.19
CA HIS A 9 5.61 -4.57 11.08
C HIS A 9 5.57 -3.18 10.49
N PRO A 10 5.76 -3.04 9.19
CA PRO A 10 5.71 -1.73 8.57
C PRO A 10 4.30 -1.19 8.64
N LEU A 11 4.17 0.03 9.10
CA LEU A 11 2.86 0.67 9.23
C LEU A 11 2.85 1.96 8.42
N ALA A 12 1.78 2.15 7.67
CA ALA A 12 1.62 3.34 6.84
C ALA A 12 0.91 4.44 7.60
N HIS A 13 1.24 5.68 7.29
CA HIS A 13 0.45 6.78 7.81
C HIS A 13 -0.12 7.66 6.70
N SER A 14 0.39 7.57 5.49
CA SER A 14 -0.18 8.33 4.39
C SER A 14 0.19 7.72 3.06
N VAL A 15 -0.52 8.16 2.04
CA VAL A 15 -0.36 7.66 0.69
C VAL A 15 -0.34 8.84 -0.26
N SER A 16 0.53 8.81 -1.23
CA SER A 16 0.53 9.81 -2.29
C SER A 16 0.83 9.10 -3.60
N PHE A 17 0.75 9.86 -4.68
CA PHE A 17 0.93 9.29 -6.01
C PHE A 17 1.73 10.25 -6.86
N ASP A 18 2.58 9.71 -7.71
CA ASP A 18 3.11 10.50 -8.80
C ASP A 18 2.57 9.87 -10.10
N SER A 19 3.11 10.24 -11.24
CA SER A 19 2.53 9.81 -12.50
C SER A 19 2.56 8.30 -12.68
N ASP A 20 3.52 7.63 -12.08
CA ASP A 20 3.71 6.20 -12.30
C ASP A 20 3.69 5.35 -11.05
N SER A 21 3.67 5.96 -9.90
CA SER A 21 3.91 5.22 -8.67
C SER A 21 2.93 5.55 -7.56
N LEU A 22 2.65 4.54 -6.79
CA LEU A 22 1.99 4.66 -5.50
C LEU A 22 3.11 4.81 -4.46
N ILE A 23 3.01 5.81 -3.61
CA ILE A 23 4.02 6.08 -2.59
C ILE A 23 3.38 5.99 -1.23
N VAL A 24 3.84 5.06 -0.43
CA VAL A 24 3.32 4.85 0.92
C VAL A 24 4.35 5.34 1.90
N SER A 25 3.95 6.31 2.72
CA SER A 25 4.84 6.85 3.75
C SER A 25 4.63 6.07 5.04
N LEU A 26 5.71 5.55 5.58
CA LEU A 26 5.66 4.71 6.77
C LEU A 26 5.90 5.55 8.02
N ILE A 27 5.40 5.08 9.13
CA ILE A 27 5.49 5.85 10.37
C ILE A 27 6.92 5.97 10.89
N ASP A 28 7.83 5.11 10.42
CA ASP A 28 9.22 5.20 10.85
C ASP A 28 10.05 6.16 9.98
N GLY A 29 9.40 6.85 9.05
CA GLY A 29 10.09 7.83 8.22
C GLY A 29 10.50 7.34 6.85
N ARG A 30 10.39 6.05 6.61
CA ARG A 30 10.70 5.51 5.28
C ARG A 30 9.51 5.65 4.37
N SER A 31 9.74 5.53 3.09
CA SER A 31 8.69 5.51 2.09
C SER A 31 8.88 4.31 1.18
N LEU A 32 7.77 3.77 0.74
CA LEU A 32 7.77 2.65 -0.17
C LEU A 32 7.11 3.09 -1.46
N SER A 33 7.80 2.96 -2.56
CA SER A 33 7.28 3.36 -3.86
C SER A 33 7.08 2.11 -4.71
N VAL A 34 5.89 1.92 -5.23
CA VAL A 34 5.60 0.77 -6.07
C VAL A 34 4.90 1.21 -7.35
N PRO A 35 5.10 0.50 -8.45
CA PRO A 35 4.49 0.90 -9.71
C PRO A 35 2.96 0.80 -9.68
N LEU A 36 2.29 1.82 -10.16
CA LEU A 36 0.83 1.77 -10.27
C LEU A 36 0.39 0.66 -11.21
N ALA A 37 1.22 0.30 -12.17
CA ALA A 37 0.87 -0.74 -13.11
C ALA A 37 0.62 -2.09 -12.45
N TRP A 38 1.13 -2.28 -11.24
CA TRP A 38 0.86 -3.51 -10.50
C TRP A 38 -0.60 -3.61 -10.06
N PHE A 39 -1.32 -2.50 -10.04
CA PHE A 39 -2.69 -2.45 -9.50
C PHE A 39 -3.61 -1.83 -10.53
N PRO A 40 -4.19 -2.64 -11.41
CA PRO A 40 -4.99 -2.09 -12.51
C PRO A 40 -6.12 -1.18 -12.05
N SER A 41 -6.75 -1.47 -10.93
CA SER A 41 -7.84 -0.62 -10.46
C SER A 41 -7.34 0.76 -10.07
N LEU A 42 -6.12 0.85 -9.53
CA LEU A 42 -5.54 2.14 -9.19
C LEU A 42 -5.01 2.85 -10.43
N SER A 43 -4.43 2.07 -11.32
CA SER A 43 -3.83 2.61 -12.52
C SER A 43 -4.85 3.30 -13.43
N SER A 44 -6.09 2.83 -13.42
CA SER A 44 -7.13 3.42 -14.24
C SER A 44 -8.06 4.35 -13.48
N ALA A 45 -7.77 4.64 -12.23
CA ALA A 45 -8.64 5.46 -11.40
C ALA A 45 -8.43 6.95 -11.66
N THR A 46 -9.44 7.74 -11.30
CA THR A 46 -9.32 9.19 -11.36
C THR A 46 -8.52 9.68 -10.17
N ALA A 47 -8.06 10.92 -10.24
CA ALA A 47 -7.34 11.52 -9.12
C ALA A 47 -8.17 11.55 -7.85
N ASP A 48 -9.47 11.84 -7.98
CA ASP A 48 -10.35 11.87 -6.81
C ASP A 48 -10.45 10.49 -6.18
N GLN A 49 -10.55 9.47 -7.00
CA GLN A 49 -10.62 8.10 -6.48
C GLN A 49 -9.33 7.69 -5.80
N LEU A 50 -8.19 8.06 -6.38
CA LEU A 50 -6.90 7.72 -5.81
C LEU A 50 -6.68 8.41 -4.47
N ASN A 51 -7.19 9.60 -4.33
CA ASN A 51 -7.00 10.37 -3.10
C ASN A 51 -7.99 10.03 -2.00
N ASP A 52 -8.95 9.17 -2.30
CA ASP A 52 -9.96 8.77 -1.32
C ASP A 52 -9.54 7.43 -0.68
N TRP A 53 -8.46 7.46 0.06
CA TRP A 53 -7.95 6.26 0.71
C TRP A 53 -8.14 6.35 2.22
N GLU A 54 -8.16 5.20 2.85
CA GLU A 54 -8.27 5.09 4.30
C GLU A 54 -7.20 4.16 4.82
N ILE A 55 -6.68 4.48 5.98
CA ILE A 55 -5.74 3.58 6.64
C ILE A 55 -6.54 2.55 7.41
N LEU A 56 -6.17 1.30 7.28
CA LEU A 56 -6.80 0.20 8.00
C LEU A 56 -5.98 -0.17 9.21
N GLY A 57 -6.65 -0.35 10.33
CA GLY A 57 -5.98 -0.72 11.56
C GLY A 57 -5.00 0.33 11.98
N ASP A 58 -3.84 -0.09 12.42
CA ASP A 58 -2.79 0.82 12.86
C ASP A 58 -1.88 1.26 11.72
N GLY A 59 -2.23 0.91 10.49
CA GLY A 59 -1.39 1.21 9.35
C GLY A 59 -0.98 -0.04 8.59
N GLU A 60 -1.58 -1.17 8.91
CA GLU A 60 -1.24 -2.42 8.24
C GLU A 60 -1.76 -2.47 6.83
N GLY A 61 -2.82 -1.72 6.53
CA GLY A 61 -3.42 -1.77 5.22
C GLY A 61 -3.94 -0.43 4.78
N ILE A 62 -4.31 -0.36 3.51
CA ILE A 62 -4.86 0.83 2.90
C ILE A 62 -6.06 0.40 2.08
N HIS A 63 -7.16 1.12 2.21
CA HIS A 63 -8.40 0.80 1.53
C HIS A 63 -8.86 1.97 0.67
N TRP A 64 -9.31 1.68 -0.53
CA TRP A 64 -9.90 2.68 -1.42
C TRP A 64 -11.37 2.35 -1.58
N PRO A 65 -12.26 3.05 -0.86
CA PRO A 65 -13.69 2.69 -0.89
C PRO A 65 -14.31 2.77 -2.27
N GLN A 66 -13.93 3.74 -3.06
CA GLN A 66 -14.53 3.89 -4.38
C GLN A 66 -14.09 2.82 -5.36
N LEU A 67 -12.98 2.16 -5.07
CA LEU A 67 -12.41 1.18 -5.98
C LEU A 67 -12.53 -0.24 -5.44
N ASP A 68 -13.01 -0.35 -4.20
CA ASP A 68 -13.09 -1.63 -3.52
C ASP A 68 -11.73 -2.33 -3.55
N GLU A 69 -10.69 -1.57 -3.30
CA GLU A 69 -9.33 -2.07 -3.35
C GLU A 69 -8.70 -2.00 -1.98
N ASP A 70 -8.07 -3.09 -1.56
CA ASP A 70 -7.34 -3.16 -0.30
C ASP A 70 -5.92 -3.60 -0.57
N LEU A 71 -4.97 -2.91 0.02
CA LEU A 71 -3.57 -3.30 -0.10
C LEU A 71 -2.99 -3.50 1.28
N SER A 72 -2.22 -4.57 1.44
CA SER A 72 -1.48 -4.82 2.65
C SER A 72 -0.10 -4.18 2.51
N VAL A 73 0.30 -3.38 3.49
CA VAL A 73 1.62 -2.75 3.45
C VAL A 73 2.71 -3.82 3.46
N ASN A 74 2.54 -4.84 4.29
CA ASN A 74 3.50 -5.94 4.31
C ASN A 74 3.53 -6.66 2.96
N GLY A 75 2.37 -6.83 2.35
CA GLY A 75 2.30 -7.43 1.02
C GLY A 75 3.04 -6.62 -0.03
N LEU A 76 2.95 -5.28 0.05
CA LEU A 76 3.66 -4.43 -0.88
C LEU A 76 5.17 -4.59 -0.73
N LEU A 77 5.64 -4.69 0.51
CA LEU A 77 7.06 -4.89 0.76
C LEU A 77 7.55 -6.22 0.21
N LEU A 78 6.70 -7.21 0.20
CA LEU A 78 7.04 -8.52 -0.32
C LEU A 78 6.87 -8.63 -1.83
N GLY A 79 6.40 -7.57 -2.46
CA GLY A 79 6.25 -7.55 -3.91
C GLY A 79 4.93 -8.08 -4.45
N ASN A 80 3.93 -8.16 -3.59
CA ASN A 80 2.61 -8.60 -4.06
C ASN A 80 2.01 -7.54 -4.96
N GLN A 81 1.45 -7.96 -6.06
CA GLN A 81 1.01 -7.05 -7.11
C GLN A 81 -0.49 -6.84 -7.15
N GLY A 82 -1.15 -7.03 -6.04
CA GLY A 82 -2.55 -6.68 -5.98
C GLY A 82 -3.51 -7.59 -6.70
N LYS A 83 -3.02 -8.64 -7.39
CA LYS A 83 -3.94 -9.55 -7.98
C LYS A 83 -4.24 -10.65 -7.02
N LYS A 84 -5.41 -11.16 -7.11
CA LYS A 84 -5.75 -12.30 -6.33
C LYS A 84 -5.05 -13.46 -6.86
N ILE A 85 -4.43 -14.19 -5.99
CA ILE A 85 -3.79 -15.37 -6.39
C ILE A 85 -4.78 -16.43 -6.22
N THR A 86 -5.28 -16.88 -7.17
CA THR A 86 -6.26 -17.87 -6.93
C THR A 86 -5.93 -19.17 -7.61
N ASN A 87 -5.58 -18.76 -7.79
CA ASN A 87 -5.34 -19.46 -8.22
C ASN A 87 -5.16 -20.01 -8.59
N GLN A 88 -5.07 -19.97 -8.64
CA GLN A 88 -4.82 -20.00 -8.87
C GLN A 88 -4.80 -20.30 -9.04
#